data_8b34d0e03e919844dc275d3d423e8e87
#
_entry.id   8b34d0e03e919844dc275d3d423e8e87
#
_cell.length_a   1.000
_cell.length_b   1.000
_cell.length_c   1.000
_cell.angle_alpha   90.00
_cell.angle_beta   90.00
_cell.angle_gamma   90.00
#
_symmetry.space_group_name_H-M   'P 1'
#
loop_
_entity.id
_entity.type
_entity.pdbx_description
1 polymer ?
#
loop_
_entity_poly.entity_id
_entity_poly.type
_entity_poly.pdbx_seq_one_letter_code
_entity_poly.pdbx_strand_id
1 'polypeptide(L)'
;MKQILPLLLILLLILTGCSAQNADSPAADAPTDTPMTGISYVQIDVKDYGTIVAELYADTAPITVANFLSLVDSGFYDGLTFHRIISGFMIQGGDPNGNGTGGSSQRIKGEFSANGVQNDLKHTRGVLSMARSSAMDSASSQFFIMHA
;
A
#
# COMPACT_ATOMS: atom_id res chain seq x y z
N MET A 1 51.81 -62.10 -9.94
CA MET A 1 51.42 -61.67 -8.62
C MET A 1 52.08 -60.29 -8.38
N LYS A 2 51.40 -59.18 -8.62
CA LYS A 2 51.99 -57.87 -8.42
C LYS A 2 51.10 -57.14 -7.39
N GLN A 3 51.68 -56.84 -6.26
CA GLN A 3 51.07 -56.05 -5.19
C GLN A 3 51.15 -54.58 -5.60
N ILE A 4 50.03 -53.86 -5.62
CA ILE A 4 49.99 -52.45 -5.84
C ILE A 4 49.63 -51.82 -4.53
N LEU A 5 50.54 -51.04 -3.97
CA LEU A 5 50.49 -50.30 -2.76
C LEU A 5 49.58 -49.05 -2.99
N PRO A 6 48.53 -48.75 -2.21
CA PRO A 6 47.79 -47.53 -2.37
C PRO A 6 48.52 -46.34 -1.73
N LEU A 7 48.75 -45.33 -2.57
CA LEU A 7 49.28 -44.01 -2.19
C LEU A 7 48.26 -43.25 -1.37
N LEU A 8 48.55 -43.04 -0.10
CA LEU A 8 47.72 -42.25 0.80
C LEU A 8 47.93 -40.77 0.49
N LEU A 9 47.01 -40.15 -0.24
CA LEU A 9 47.02 -38.71 -0.51
C LEU A 9 46.36 -37.98 0.66
N ILE A 10 47.15 -37.37 1.52
CA ILE A 10 46.67 -36.51 2.59
C ILE A 10 46.28 -35.15 1.96
N LEU A 11 45.00 -34.94 1.78
CA LEU A 11 44.44 -33.64 1.34
C LEU A 11 44.30 -32.71 2.55
N LEU A 12 45.23 -31.76 2.66
CA LEU A 12 45.18 -30.68 3.68
C LEU A 12 44.10 -29.67 3.28
N LEU A 13 42.93 -29.76 3.92
CA LEU A 13 41.87 -28.77 3.77
C LEU A 13 42.26 -27.47 4.51
N ILE A 14 42.69 -26.46 3.77
CA ILE A 14 42.83 -25.09 4.25
C ILE A 14 41.44 -24.48 4.30
N LEU A 15 40.88 -24.38 5.50
CA LEU A 15 39.67 -23.64 5.78
C LEU A 15 39.99 -22.14 5.70
N THR A 16 39.87 -21.54 4.52
CA THR A 16 39.75 -20.07 4.39
C THR A 16 38.36 -19.69 4.85
N GLY A 17 38.28 -19.14 6.05
CA GLY A 17 37.07 -18.53 6.57
C GLY A 17 36.67 -17.33 5.70
N CYS A 18 35.65 -17.50 4.87
CA CYS A 18 34.95 -16.41 4.23
C CYS A 18 34.03 -15.80 5.26
N SER A 19 34.44 -14.68 5.87
CA SER A 19 33.54 -13.82 6.64
C SER A 19 32.48 -13.30 5.66
N ALA A 20 31.31 -13.88 5.68
CA ALA A 20 30.12 -13.26 5.09
C ALA A 20 29.83 -11.98 5.89
N GLN A 21 30.17 -10.84 5.32
CA GLN A 21 29.62 -9.57 5.73
C GLN A 21 28.11 -9.64 5.46
N ASN A 22 27.34 -9.76 6.55
CA ASN A 22 25.92 -9.48 6.51
C ASN A 22 25.78 -8.02 6.06
N ALA A 23 25.38 -7.82 4.81
CA ALA A 23 24.82 -6.57 4.38
C ALA A 23 23.52 -6.40 5.21
N ASP A 24 23.58 -5.53 6.21
CA ASP A 24 22.40 -4.97 6.84
C ASP A 24 21.57 -4.29 5.75
N SER A 25 20.62 -5.03 5.21
CA SER A 25 19.48 -4.44 4.54
C SER A 25 18.69 -3.74 5.64
N PRO A 26 18.42 -2.43 5.56
CA PRO A 26 17.55 -1.80 6.54
C PRO A 26 16.24 -2.58 6.55
N ALA A 27 15.94 -3.21 7.68
CA ALA A 27 14.64 -3.79 7.92
C ALA A 27 13.63 -2.67 7.66
N ALA A 28 12.69 -2.89 6.73
CA ALA A 28 11.55 -2.01 6.59
C ALA A 28 10.92 -1.90 7.97
N ASP A 29 10.91 -0.70 8.52
CA ASP A 29 10.31 -0.41 9.82
C ASP A 29 8.93 -1.06 9.86
N ALA A 30 8.76 -1.94 10.85
CA ALA A 30 7.44 -2.43 11.18
C ALA A 30 6.54 -1.21 11.45
N PRO A 31 5.28 -1.22 11.01
CA PRO A 31 4.41 -0.07 11.20
C PRO A 31 4.40 0.28 12.70
N THR A 32 4.88 1.47 13.02
CA THR A 32 4.86 2.01 14.38
C THR A 32 3.40 2.04 14.82
N ASP A 33 3.08 1.42 15.96
CA ASP A 33 1.73 1.38 16.57
C ASP A 33 1.19 2.77 16.99
N THR A 34 1.89 3.84 16.63
CA THR A 34 1.44 5.21 16.87
C THR A 34 0.40 5.60 15.85
N PRO A 35 -0.85 5.89 16.25
CA PRO A 35 -1.87 6.34 15.31
C PRO A 35 -1.40 7.58 14.56
N MET A 36 -1.59 7.60 13.26
CA MET A 36 -1.37 8.80 12.47
C MET A 36 -2.28 9.92 12.96
N THR A 37 -1.75 11.15 13.02
CA THR A 37 -2.51 12.33 13.43
C THR A 37 -2.24 13.50 12.49
N GLY A 38 -3.12 14.51 12.52
CA GLY A 38 -2.99 15.73 11.74
C GLY A 38 -3.47 15.60 10.30
N ILE A 39 -3.01 16.53 9.47
CA ILE A 39 -3.40 16.62 8.05
C ILE A 39 -2.17 16.31 7.20
N SER A 40 -2.32 15.38 6.26
CA SER A 40 -1.35 15.11 5.20
C SER A 40 -1.90 15.58 3.86
N TYR A 41 -1.01 15.88 2.91
CA TYR A 41 -1.38 16.30 1.56
C TYR A 41 -0.85 15.29 0.56
N VAL A 42 -1.66 14.94 -0.43
CA VAL A 42 -1.24 14.13 -1.58
C VAL A 42 -1.57 14.85 -2.88
N GLN A 43 -0.73 14.65 -3.87
CA GLN A 43 -0.91 15.12 -5.22
C GLN A 43 -1.21 13.94 -6.14
N ILE A 44 -2.25 14.07 -6.95
CA ILE A 44 -2.64 13.08 -7.97
C ILE A 44 -2.51 13.76 -9.33
N ASP A 45 -1.48 13.43 -10.09
CA ASP A 45 -1.28 13.93 -11.43
C ASP A 45 -2.07 13.07 -12.42
N VAL A 46 -3.08 13.66 -13.02
CA VAL A 46 -3.94 12.99 -14.01
C VAL A 46 -3.47 13.36 -15.40
N LYS A 47 -2.93 12.37 -16.12
CA LYS A 47 -2.38 12.58 -17.45
C LYS A 47 -3.38 13.31 -18.37
N ASP A 48 -2.93 14.38 -19.01
CA ASP A 48 -3.69 15.23 -19.94
C ASP A 48 -4.84 16.04 -19.29
N TYR A 49 -5.06 15.93 -17.95
CA TYR A 49 -6.15 16.63 -17.25
C TYR A 49 -5.66 17.56 -16.13
N GLY A 50 -4.42 17.42 -15.67
CA GLY A 50 -3.84 18.27 -14.62
C GLY A 50 -3.74 17.56 -13.27
N THR A 51 -3.65 18.36 -12.22
CA THR A 51 -3.30 17.90 -10.87
C THR A 51 -4.47 18.11 -9.91
N ILE A 52 -4.75 17.10 -9.09
CA ILE A 52 -5.66 17.16 -7.95
C ILE A 52 -4.80 17.15 -6.68
N VAL A 53 -5.06 18.08 -5.75
CA VAL A 53 -4.46 18.05 -4.42
C VAL A 53 -5.54 17.69 -3.40
N ALA A 54 -5.26 16.70 -2.57
CA ALA A 54 -6.19 16.25 -1.53
C ALA A 54 -5.58 16.39 -0.14
N GLU A 55 -6.41 16.82 0.81
CA GLU A 55 -6.11 16.81 2.24
C GLU A 55 -6.60 15.50 2.85
N LEU A 56 -5.76 14.83 3.64
CA LEU A 56 -6.07 13.57 4.32
C LEU A 56 -6.11 13.81 5.82
N TYR A 57 -7.26 13.55 6.44
CA TYR A 57 -7.55 13.86 7.85
C TYR A 57 -7.26 12.64 8.74
N ALA A 58 -6.01 12.49 9.19
CA ALA A 58 -5.60 11.36 10.01
C ALA A 58 -6.23 11.37 11.41
N ASP A 59 -6.58 12.53 11.95
CA ASP A 59 -7.32 12.61 13.24
C ASP A 59 -8.71 11.96 13.16
N THR A 60 -9.32 11.93 11.97
CA THR A 60 -10.65 11.36 11.76
C THR A 60 -10.60 9.90 11.30
N ALA A 61 -9.62 9.56 10.46
CA ALA A 61 -9.50 8.25 9.83
C ALA A 61 -8.03 7.78 9.77
N PRO A 62 -7.36 7.55 10.91
CA PRO A 62 -5.94 7.25 10.96
C PRO A 62 -5.53 5.99 10.20
N ILE A 63 -6.31 4.93 10.27
CA ILE A 63 -6.03 3.66 9.56
C ILE A 63 -6.15 3.85 8.05
N THR A 64 -7.19 4.55 7.63
CA THR A 64 -7.45 4.85 6.21
C THR A 64 -6.34 5.70 5.62
N VAL A 65 -5.94 6.77 6.32
CA VAL A 65 -4.88 7.67 5.87
C VAL A 65 -3.53 6.95 5.82
N ALA A 66 -3.18 6.20 6.86
CA ALA A 66 -1.94 5.42 6.90
C ALA A 66 -1.85 4.42 5.74
N ASN A 67 -2.93 3.68 5.47
CA ASN A 67 -3.00 2.76 4.34
C ASN A 67 -2.84 3.47 2.99
N PHE A 68 -3.56 4.59 2.81
CA PHE A 68 -3.51 5.34 1.56
C PHE A 68 -2.10 5.89 1.30
N LEU A 69 -1.46 6.50 2.30
CA LEU A 69 -0.10 7.02 2.18
C LEU A 69 0.93 5.93 1.94
N SER A 70 0.83 4.79 2.61
CA SER A 70 1.72 3.64 2.36
C SER A 70 1.62 3.15 0.90
N LEU A 71 0.42 3.16 0.32
CA LEU A 71 0.23 2.82 -1.09
C LEU A 71 0.78 3.89 -2.04
N VAL A 72 0.67 5.18 -1.67
CA VAL A 72 1.29 6.30 -2.41
C VAL A 72 2.81 6.16 -2.38
N ASP A 73 3.41 5.99 -1.20
CA ASP A 73 4.86 5.91 -1.02
C ASP A 73 5.48 4.70 -1.73
N SER A 74 4.73 3.61 -1.85
CA SER A 74 5.16 2.42 -2.60
C SER A 74 4.99 2.55 -4.12
N GLY A 75 4.44 3.66 -4.64
CA GLY A 75 4.13 3.83 -6.06
C GLY A 75 2.97 2.95 -6.56
N PHE A 76 2.16 2.41 -5.64
CA PHE A 76 1.07 1.49 -6.02
C PHE A 76 0.07 2.11 -7.00
N TYR A 77 -0.17 3.40 -6.89
CA TYR A 77 -1.15 4.12 -7.71
C TYR A 77 -0.61 4.57 -9.08
N ASP A 78 0.70 4.48 -9.29
CA ASP A 78 1.33 4.97 -10.52
C ASP A 78 0.85 4.21 -11.74
N GLY A 79 0.41 4.95 -12.77
CA GLY A 79 -0.12 4.37 -14.01
C GLY A 79 -1.52 3.77 -13.93
N LEU A 80 -2.18 3.81 -12.77
CA LEU A 80 -3.56 3.36 -12.63
C LEU A 80 -4.54 4.36 -13.28
N THR A 81 -5.77 3.91 -13.47
CA THR A 81 -6.81 4.68 -14.15
C THR A 81 -8.01 4.96 -13.25
N PHE A 82 -8.74 6.02 -13.56
CA PHE A 82 -10.12 6.16 -13.09
C PHE A 82 -11.02 5.27 -13.97
N HIS A 83 -11.20 4.04 -13.54
CA HIS A 83 -11.91 3.00 -14.31
C HIS A 83 -13.45 3.15 -14.31
N ARG A 84 -13.98 3.98 -13.42
CA ARG A 84 -15.43 4.23 -13.32
C ARG A 84 -15.68 5.73 -13.12
N ILE A 85 -16.45 6.30 -14.04
CA ILE A 85 -16.82 7.73 -14.04
C ILE A 85 -18.32 7.83 -14.19
N ILE A 86 -18.99 8.46 -13.22
CA ILE A 86 -20.43 8.71 -13.26
C ILE A 86 -20.66 10.21 -13.09
N SER A 87 -21.15 10.85 -14.14
CA SER A 87 -21.50 12.27 -14.11
C SER A 87 -22.53 12.56 -13.04
N GLY A 88 -22.33 13.64 -12.28
CA GLY A 88 -23.20 14.00 -11.17
C GLY A 88 -23.08 13.10 -9.94
N PHE A 89 -22.07 12.22 -9.90
CA PHE A 89 -21.83 11.35 -8.75
C PHE A 89 -20.37 11.32 -8.34
N MET A 90 -19.51 10.54 -9.02
CA MET A 90 -18.11 10.39 -8.62
C MET A 90 -17.22 9.87 -9.76
N ILE A 91 -15.90 9.96 -9.55
CA ILE A 91 -14.89 9.23 -10.30
C ILE A 91 -14.20 8.24 -9.35
N GLN A 92 -13.94 7.01 -9.79
CA GLN A 92 -13.35 5.94 -8.97
C GLN A 92 -12.11 5.37 -9.64
N GLY A 93 -11.05 5.23 -8.85
CA GLY A 93 -9.74 4.70 -9.26
C GLY A 93 -9.13 3.80 -8.20
N GLY A 94 -7.82 3.56 -8.29
CA GLY A 94 -7.07 2.77 -7.31
C GLY A 94 -7.21 1.26 -7.47
N ASP A 95 -7.67 0.80 -8.64
CA ASP A 95 -7.77 -0.62 -8.99
C ASP A 95 -6.66 -1.00 -9.98
N PRO A 96 -5.73 -1.89 -9.61
CA PRO A 96 -4.69 -2.35 -10.52
C PRO A 96 -5.20 -3.13 -11.74
N ASN A 97 -6.40 -3.72 -11.64
CA ASN A 97 -7.04 -4.41 -12.77
C ASN A 97 -7.81 -3.44 -13.69
N GLY A 98 -8.08 -2.22 -13.26
CA GLY A 98 -8.79 -1.21 -14.02
C GLY A 98 -10.24 -1.55 -14.39
N ASN A 99 -10.90 -2.45 -13.66
CA ASN A 99 -12.25 -2.93 -13.94
C ASN A 99 -13.17 -3.05 -12.72
N GLY A 100 -12.69 -2.60 -11.55
CA GLY A 100 -13.42 -2.63 -10.29
C GLY A 100 -13.23 -3.89 -9.44
N THR A 101 -12.48 -4.89 -9.92
CA THR A 101 -12.33 -6.18 -9.23
C THR A 101 -11.03 -6.31 -8.42
N GLY A 102 -10.04 -5.46 -8.68
CA GLY A 102 -8.73 -5.50 -8.04
C GLY A 102 -8.65 -4.64 -6.78
N GLY A 103 -7.47 -4.69 -6.16
CA GLY A 103 -7.12 -3.89 -4.99
C GLY A 103 -5.76 -4.29 -4.45
N SER A 104 -5.30 -3.61 -3.41
CA SER A 104 -4.11 -4.04 -2.67
C SER A 104 -4.42 -5.33 -1.89
N SER A 105 -3.36 -6.05 -1.50
CA SER A 105 -3.49 -7.29 -0.73
C SER A 105 -4.04 -7.08 0.68
N GLN A 106 -3.79 -5.90 1.26
CA GLN A 106 -4.23 -5.55 2.60
C GLN A 106 -5.62 -4.91 2.57
N ARG A 107 -6.49 -5.37 3.46
CA ARG A 107 -7.78 -4.74 3.76
C ARG A 107 -7.70 -4.01 5.08
N ILE A 108 -8.46 -2.95 5.21
CA ILE A 108 -8.46 -2.11 6.39
C ILE A 108 -9.82 -2.10 7.08
N LYS A 109 -9.80 -1.84 8.38
CA LYS A 109 -11.02 -1.56 9.15
C LYS A 109 -11.67 -0.29 8.61
N GLY A 110 -12.99 -0.33 8.43
CA GLY A 110 -13.75 0.85 8.03
C GLY A 110 -13.91 1.84 9.19
N GLU A 111 -13.56 3.11 8.96
CA GLU A 111 -13.60 4.17 9.96
C GLU A 111 -14.83 5.06 9.76
N PHE A 112 -15.99 4.54 10.12
CA PHE A 112 -17.30 5.22 10.04
C PHE A 112 -18.24 4.78 11.16
N SER A 113 -19.30 5.53 11.39
CA SER A 113 -20.18 5.38 12.56
C SER A 113 -20.80 3.99 12.69
N ALA A 114 -21.21 3.36 11.59
CA ALA A 114 -21.77 2.00 11.62
C ALA A 114 -20.74 0.94 12.06
N ASN A 115 -19.46 1.24 12.03
CA ASN A 115 -18.37 0.38 12.48
C ASN A 115 -17.75 0.84 13.81
N GLY A 116 -18.48 1.69 14.56
CA GLY A 116 -18.09 2.16 15.89
C GLY A 116 -17.02 3.25 15.91
N VAL A 117 -16.74 3.91 14.78
CA VAL A 117 -15.80 5.02 14.70
C VAL A 117 -16.56 6.30 14.43
N GLN A 118 -16.35 7.33 15.28
CA GLN A 118 -16.92 8.62 15.02
C GLN A 118 -16.24 9.27 13.82
N ASN A 119 -16.99 9.45 12.74
CA ASN A 119 -16.56 10.13 11.53
C ASN A 119 -17.74 10.89 10.93
N ASP A 120 -17.67 12.21 11.05
CA ASP A 120 -18.73 13.12 10.63
C ASP A 120 -18.51 13.70 9.23
N LEU A 121 -17.44 13.27 8.54
CA LEU A 121 -17.16 13.70 7.17
C LEU A 121 -18.27 13.24 6.23
N LYS A 122 -18.76 14.18 5.42
CA LYS A 122 -19.86 13.92 4.47
C LYS A 122 -19.28 13.74 3.07
N HIS A 123 -19.91 12.89 2.28
CA HIS A 123 -19.58 12.72 0.85
C HIS A 123 -20.12 13.89 0.02
N THR A 124 -19.57 15.09 0.25
CA THR A 124 -19.84 16.27 -0.55
C THR A 124 -18.85 16.40 -1.71
N ARG A 125 -19.13 17.31 -2.66
CA ARG A 125 -18.25 17.54 -3.81
C ARG A 125 -16.80 17.76 -3.38
N GLY A 126 -15.88 17.07 -4.05
CA GLY A 126 -14.43 17.12 -3.83
C GLY A 126 -13.93 16.16 -2.75
N VAL A 127 -14.80 15.48 -2.00
CA VAL A 127 -14.36 14.52 -0.97
C VAL A 127 -13.80 13.26 -1.63
N LEU A 128 -12.60 12.87 -1.18
CA LEU A 128 -11.96 11.59 -1.47
C LEU A 128 -12.34 10.59 -0.38
N SER A 129 -12.81 9.41 -0.75
CA SER A 129 -13.19 8.35 0.19
C SER A 129 -12.84 6.97 -0.36
N MET A 130 -12.55 6.03 0.56
CA MET A 130 -12.25 4.66 0.16
C MET A 130 -13.49 3.92 -0.33
N ALA A 131 -13.35 3.24 -1.45
CA ALA A 131 -14.36 2.31 -1.94
C ALA A 131 -14.26 0.97 -1.18
N ARG A 132 -15.41 0.33 -0.95
CA ARG A 132 -15.51 -0.98 -0.30
C ARG A 132 -16.67 -1.81 -0.84
N SER A 133 -16.68 -3.09 -0.52
CA SER A 133 -17.83 -3.97 -0.76
C SER A 133 -18.91 -3.77 0.33
N SER A 134 -19.88 -4.65 0.40
CA SER A 134 -20.87 -4.65 1.48
C SER A 134 -20.26 -4.91 2.86
N ALA A 135 -19.15 -5.67 2.94
CA ALA A 135 -18.46 -5.90 4.19
C ALA A 135 -17.79 -4.61 4.70
N MET A 136 -17.92 -4.32 6.00
CA MET A 136 -17.46 -3.05 6.58
C MET A 136 -15.95 -2.87 6.50
N ASP A 137 -15.17 -3.95 6.66
CA ASP A 137 -13.72 -3.97 6.70
C ASP A 137 -13.14 -4.53 5.39
N SER A 138 -13.64 -4.06 4.25
CA SER A 138 -13.25 -4.55 2.94
C SER A 138 -12.56 -3.53 2.04
N ALA A 139 -12.39 -2.31 2.50
CA ALA A 139 -11.61 -1.31 1.77
C ALA A 139 -10.14 -1.75 1.66
N SER A 140 -9.49 -1.44 0.54
CA SER A 140 -8.07 -1.74 0.32
C SER A 140 -7.36 -0.58 -0.37
N SER A 141 -7.36 -0.50 -1.69
CA SER A 141 -6.72 0.59 -2.45
C SER A 141 -7.70 1.42 -3.27
N GLN A 142 -8.87 0.88 -3.64
CA GLN A 142 -9.80 1.64 -4.46
C GLN A 142 -10.37 2.83 -3.70
N PHE A 143 -10.45 3.96 -4.36
CA PHE A 143 -11.02 5.20 -3.82
C PHE A 143 -11.90 5.88 -4.87
N PHE A 144 -12.75 6.79 -4.42
CA PHE A 144 -13.52 7.64 -5.30
C PHE A 144 -13.45 9.11 -4.86
N ILE A 145 -13.65 10.01 -5.81
CA ILE A 145 -13.74 11.44 -5.58
C ILE A 145 -15.15 11.89 -5.98
N MET A 146 -15.85 12.55 -5.06
CA MET A 146 -17.21 13.01 -5.29
C MET A 146 -17.25 14.19 -6.27
N HIS A 147 -18.15 14.12 -7.23
CA HIS A 147 -18.43 15.21 -8.18
C HIS A 147 -19.63 16.07 -7.74
N ALA A 148 -20.63 15.47 -7.08
CA ALA A 148 -21.82 16.16 -6.55
C ALA A 148 -22.18 15.61 -5.18
#